data_19700c8d2617ef43d4f98f18ccb2fede
#
_entry.id   19700c8d2617ef43d4f98f18ccb2fede
#
_cell.length_a   1.000
_cell.length_b   1.000
_cell.length_c   1.000
_cell.angle_alpha   90.00
_cell.angle_beta   90.00
_cell.angle_gamma   90.00
#
_symmetry.space_group_name_H-M   'P 1'
#
loop_
_entity.id
_entity.type
_entity.pdbx_description
1 polymer ?
#
loop_
_entity_poly.entity_id
_entity_poly.type
_entity_poly.pdbx_seq_one_letter_code
_entity_poly.pdbx_strand_id
1 'polypeptide(L)'
;QPQILATNETDHDFIDEMMNLLDSNIDNPDYNADMLAKEIGMSRTKFYNKVKAVTGQTPLEFIQTMRLKRAAVMLRDNKDMSITDISYSLGFTSVRHMSRCFKDKFGKSPQTYRREGE
;
A
#
# COMPACT_ATOMS: atom_id res chain seq x y z
N GLN A 1 -4.90 6.02 6.59
CA GLN A 1 -4.04 5.06 7.26
C GLN A 1 -4.77 3.74 7.47
N PRO A 2 -4.14 2.61 7.21
CA PRO A 2 -4.67 1.37 7.74
C PRO A 2 -4.76 1.52 9.26
N GLN A 3 -5.85 1.04 9.81
CA GLN A 3 -6.00 1.10 11.26
C GLN A 3 -5.00 0.14 11.90
N ILE A 4 -4.16 0.65 12.78
CA ILE A 4 -3.21 -0.18 13.50
C ILE A 4 -3.86 -0.64 14.79
N LEU A 5 -3.98 -1.95 14.93
CA LEU A 5 -4.57 -2.58 16.12
C LEU A 5 -3.50 -3.08 17.08
N ALA A 6 -2.24 -2.71 16.83
CA ALA A 6 -1.12 -3.13 17.65
C ALA A 6 -1.20 -2.52 19.03
N THR A 7 -1.06 -3.37 20.06
CA THR A 7 -1.14 -2.97 21.46
C THR A 7 0.16 -3.13 22.22
N ASN A 8 1.23 -3.65 21.55
CA ASN A 8 2.51 -3.86 22.19
C ASN A 8 3.66 -3.59 21.22
N GLU A 9 4.86 -3.46 21.76
CA GLU A 9 6.07 -3.10 21.02
C GLU A 9 6.43 -4.12 19.93
N THR A 10 6.25 -5.41 20.21
CA THR A 10 6.55 -6.47 19.24
C THR A 10 5.68 -6.33 17.99
N ASP A 11 4.41 -5.99 18.16
CA ASP A 11 3.48 -5.79 17.04
C ASP A 11 3.86 -4.54 16.25
N HIS A 12 4.28 -3.47 16.92
CA HIS A 12 4.77 -2.27 16.25
C HIS A 12 6.05 -2.56 15.46
N ASP A 13 6.96 -3.33 16.00
CA ASP A 13 8.18 -3.75 15.29
C ASP A 13 7.86 -4.55 14.04
N PHE A 14 6.88 -5.45 14.14
CA PHE A 14 6.42 -6.24 13.01
C PHE A 14 5.86 -5.34 11.90
N ILE A 15 5.04 -4.36 12.25
CA ILE A 15 4.48 -3.41 11.29
C ILE A 15 5.59 -2.59 10.64
N ASP A 16 6.53 -2.10 11.42
CA ASP A 16 7.65 -1.30 10.91
C ASP A 16 8.49 -2.09 9.91
N GLU A 17 8.80 -3.35 10.23
CA GLU A 17 9.55 -4.21 9.33
C GLU A 17 8.78 -4.44 8.03
N MET A 18 7.48 -4.72 8.15
CA MET A 18 6.62 -4.95 7.00
C MET A 18 6.56 -3.70 6.10
N MET A 19 6.43 -2.52 6.69
CA MET A 19 6.37 -1.28 5.94
C MET A 19 7.71 -0.95 5.27
N ASN A 20 8.82 -1.21 5.94
CA ASN A 20 10.14 -1.01 5.35
C ASN A 20 10.37 -1.91 4.13
N LEU A 21 9.97 -3.17 4.23
CA LEU A 21 10.08 -4.11 3.12
C LEU A 21 9.18 -3.71 1.95
N LEU A 22 7.97 -3.24 2.25
CA LEU A 22 7.07 -2.73 1.23
C LEU A 22 7.64 -1.52 0.52
N ASP A 23 8.19 -0.57 1.26
CA ASP A 23 8.78 0.63 0.68
C ASP A 23 9.92 0.28 -0.28
N SER A 24 10.73 -0.70 0.08
CA SER A 24 11.86 -1.13 -0.75
C SER A 24 11.43 -1.80 -2.04
N ASN A 25 10.21 -2.31 -2.11
CA ASN A 25 9.71 -3.09 -3.23
C ASN A 25 8.45 -2.50 -3.86
N ILE A 26 8.10 -1.27 -3.49
CA ILE A 26 6.80 -0.72 -3.85
C ILE A 26 6.61 -0.54 -5.35
N ASP A 27 7.69 -0.34 -6.09
CA ASP A 27 7.67 -0.17 -7.55
C ASP A 27 7.63 -1.49 -8.31
N ASN A 28 7.76 -2.61 -7.63
CA ASN A 28 7.73 -3.92 -8.26
C ASN A 28 6.28 -4.43 -8.30
N PRO A 29 5.66 -4.51 -9.51
CA PRO A 29 4.27 -4.97 -9.63
C PRO A 29 4.10 -6.44 -9.26
N ASP A 30 5.18 -7.22 -9.28
CA ASP A 30 5.14 -8.64 -8.92
C ASP A 30 5.29 -8.89 -7.43
N TYR A 31 5.63 -7.86 -6.66
CA TYR A 31 5.79 -8.01 -5.22
C TYR A 31 4.43 -8.26 -4.56
N ASN A 32 4.33 -9.35 -3.82
CA ASN A 32 3.06 -9.81 -3.27
C ASN A 32 3.20 -10.24 -1.81
N ALA A 33 2.08 -10.63 -1.23
CA ALA A 33 2.02 -11.03 0.18
C ALA A 33 2.90 -12.23 0.50
N ASP A 34 3.01 -13.19 -0.44
CA ASP A 34 3.86 -14.38 -0.23
C ASP A 34 5.33 -14.01 -0.15
N MET A 35 5.77 -13.08 -1.00
CA MET A 35 7.15 -12.60 -0.99
C MET A 35 7.45 -11.85 0.31
N LEU A 36 6.51 -11.03 0.76
CA LEU A 36 6.66 -10.30 2.01
C LEU A 36 6.73 -11.25 3.20
N ALA A 37 5.87 -12.26 3.24
CA ALA A 37 5.87 -13.27 4.30
C ALA A 37 7.22 -13.99 4.35
N LYS A 38 7.75 -14.37 3.19
CA LYS A 38 9.03 -15.06 3.09
C LYS A 38 10.17 -14.21 3.61
N GLU A 39 10.20 -12.93 3.25
CA GLU A 39 11.25 -12.02 3.70
C GLU A 39 11.20 -11.79 5.21
N ILE A 40 10.00 -11.81 5.80
CA ILE A 40 9.82 -11.69 7.24
C ILE A 40 10.15 -13.00 7.96
N GLY A 41 10.18 -14.12 7.21
CA GLY A 41 10.49 -15.42 7.79
C GLY A 41 9.29 -16.13 8.39
N MET A 42 8.10 -15.87 7.86
CA MET A 42 6.85 -16.48 8.34
C MET A 42 6.19 -17.33 7.26
N SER A 43 5.49 -18.38 7.68
CA SER A 43 4.64 -19.14 6.77
C SER A 43 3.49 -18.26 6.29
N ARG A 44 2.91 -18.63 5.14
CA ARG A 44 1.78 -17.89 4.56
C ARG A 44 0.63 -17.75 5.55
N THR A 45 0.23 -18.85 6.18
CA THR A 45 -0.90 -18.86 7.12
C THR A 45 -0.62 -17.99 8.35
N LYS A 46 0.57 -18.14 8.91
CA LYS A 46 0.96 -17.38 10.10
C LYS A 46 1.02 -15.89 9.81
N PHE A 47 1.58 -15.54 8.65
CA PHE A 47 1.68 -14.16 8.21
C PHE A 47 0.29 -13.55 7.99
N TYR A 48 -0.59 -14.27 7.27
CA TYR A 48 -1.96 -13.83 7.03
C TYR A 48 -2.68 -13.51 8.35
N ASN A 49 -2.62 -14.45 9.28
CA ASN A 49 -3.31 -14.30 10.56
C ASN A 49 -2.75 -13.12 11.37
N LYS A 50 -1.44 -12.97 11.36
CA LYS A 50 -0.80 -11.88 12.12
C LYS A 50 -1.14 -10.51 11.52
N VAL A 51 -1.04 -10.36 10.21
CA VAL A 51 -1.40 -9.10 9.54
C VAL A 51 -2.85 -8.75 9.83
N LYS A 52 -3.74 -9.73 9.69
CA LYS A 52 -5.17 -9.51 9.94
C LYS A 52 -5.42 -9.09 11.39
N ALA A 53 -4.76 -9.74 12.34
CA ALA A 53 -4.93 -9.43 13.76
C ALA A 53 -4.39 -8.03 14.12
N VAL A 54 -3.26 -7.63 13.51
CA VAL A 54 -2.57 -6.39 13.87
C VAL A 54 -3.11 -5.18 13.10
N THR A 55 -3.56 -5.36 11.86
CA THR A 55 -3.99 -4.26 10.99
C THR A 55 -5.49 -4.25 10.70
N GLY A 56 -6.18 -5.35 10.92
CA GLY A 56 -7.58 -5.50 10.53
C GLY A 56 -7.77 -5.79 9.05
N GLN A 57 -6.69 -5.87 8.28
CA GLN A 57 -6.72 -6.11 6.84
C GLN A 57 -5.99 -7.39 6.48
N THR A 58 -6.36 -7.99 5.35
CA THR A 58 -5.55 -9.08 4.79
C THR A 58 -4.24 -8.49 4.28
N PRO A 59 -3.19 -9.33 4.10
CA PRO A 59 -1.94 -8.83 3.52
C PRO A 59 -2.11 -8.16 2.16
N LEU A 60 -2.96 -8.71 1.30
CA LEU A 60 -3.24 -8.12 -0.01
C LEU A 60 -3.88 -6.74 0.12
N GLU A 61 -4.87 -6.62 0.99
CA GLU A 61 -5.53 -5.34 1.27
C GLU A 61 -4.54 -4.33 1.84
N PHE A 62 -3.67 -4.77 2.73
CA PHE A 62 -2.69 -3.90 3.35
C PHE A 62 -1.70 -3.34 2.33
N ILE A 63 -1.16 -4.20 1.45
CA ILE A 63 -0.23 -3.79 0.38
C ILE A 63 -0.93 -2.78 -0.54
N GLN A 64 -2.14 -3.08 -0.95
CA GLN A 64 -2.94 -2.20 -1.82
C GLN A 64 -3.16 -0.85 -1.17
N THR A 65 -3.55 -0.84 0.09
CA THR A 65 -3.77 0.40 0.85
C THR A 65 -2.51 1.24 0.92
N MET A 66 -1.36 0.62 1.16
CA MET A 66 -0.10 1.35 1.24
C MET A 66 0.27 1.99 -0.10
N ARG A 67 0.08 1.25 -1.21
CA ARG A 67 0.33 1.78 -2.55
C ARG A 67 -0.58 2.98 -2.84
N LEU A 68 -1.85 2.88 -2.50
CA LEU A 68 -2.82 3.96 -2.72
C LEU A 68 -2.51 5.20 -1.87
N LYS A 69 -2.06 5.00 -0.66
CA LYS A 69 -1.65 6.12 0.21
C LYS A 69 -0.45 6.84 -0.34
N ARG A 70 0.53 6.10 -0.87
CA ARG A 70 1.67 6.70 -1.55
C ARG A 70 1.21 7.47 -2.78
N ALA A 71 0.24 6.93 -3.52
CA ALA A 71 -0.31 7.63 -4.68
C ALA A 71 -0.92 8.96 -4.27
N ALA A 72 -1.68 9.01 -3.17
CA ALA A 72 -2.29 10.25 -2.69
C ALA A 72 -1.23 11.32 -2.38
N VAL A 73 -0.14 10.90 -1.72
CA VAL A 73 0.96 11.83 -1.40
C VAL A 73 1.62 12.35 -2.68
N MET A 74 1.92 11.45 -3.63
CA MET A 74 2.58 11.82 -4.88
C MET A 74 1.71 12.71 -5.77
N LEU A 75 0.41 12.44 -5.81
CA LEU A 75 -0.53 13.27 -6.55
C LEU A 75 -0.52 14.70 -6.05
N ARG A 76 -0.40 14.87 -4.74
CA ARG A 76 -0.39 16.18 -4.11
C ARG A 76 0.97 16.88 -4.21
N ASP A 77 2.04 16.13 -3.97
CA ASP A 77 3.38 16.72 -3.81
C ASP A 77 4.20 16.71 -5.09
N ASN A 78 3.97 15.75 -6.00
CA ASN A 78 4.74 15.60 -7.24
C ASN A 78 3.88 15.99 -8.44
N LYS A 79 3.53 17.28 -8.54
CA LYS A 79 2.56 17.76 -9.54
C LYS A 79 3.05 17.62 -10.97
N ASP A 80 4.36 17.52 -11.17
CA ASP A 80 4.95 17.34 -12.49
C ASP A 80 4.88 15.88 -12.97
N MET A 81 4.60 14.94 -12.07
CA MET A 81 4.45 13.55 -12.45
C MET A 81 3.06 13.29 -12.98
N SER A 82 2.97 12.59 -14.11
CA SER A 82 1.68 12.18 -14.65
C SER A 82 1.05 11.11 -13.76
N ILE A 83 -0.27 10.98 -13.83
CA ILE A 83 -0.98 9.91 -13.11
C ILE A 83 -0.49 8.54 -13.58
N THR A 84 -0.19 8.41 -14.88
CA THR A 84 0.37 7.19 -15.44
C THR A 84 1.71 6.85 -14.79
N ASP A 85 2.62 7.81 -14.69
CA ASP A 85 3.94 7.59 -14.10
C ASP A 85 3.84 7.26 -12.61
N ILE A 86 2.94 7.93 -11.90
CA ILE A 86 2.69 7.60 -10.48
C ILE A 86 2.23 6.16 -10.34
N SER A 87 1.28 5.74 -11.19
CA SER A 87 0.75 4.38 -11.15
C SER A 87 1.85 3.33 -11.28
N TYR A 88 2.70 3.48 -12.30
CA TYR A 88 3.77 2.50 -12.54
C TYR A 88 4.86 2.57 -11.48
N SER A 89 5.17 3.76 -10.96
CA SER A 89 6.19 3.89 -9.91
C SER A 89 5.79 3.20 -8.61
N LEU A 90 4.49 2.95 -8.43
CA LEU A 90 3.97 2.30 -7.23
C LEU A 90 3.59 0.84 -7.44
N GLY A 91 3.98 0.26 -8.58
CA GLY A 91 3.79 -1.16 -8.84
C GLY A 91 2.42 -1.52 -9.41
N PHE A 92 1.62 -0.57 -9.82
CA PHE A 92 0.39 -0.87 -10.55
C PHE A 92 0.73 -1.20 -11.99
N THR A 93 0.08 -2.22 -12.53
CA THR A 93 0.28 -2.63 -13.93
C THR A 93 -0.60 -1.85 -14.90
N SER A 94 -1.59 -1.13 -14.39
CA SER A 94 -2.56 -0.42 -15.21
C SER A 94 -3.04 0.83 -14.48
N VAL A 95 -3.06 1.94 -15.20
CA VAL A 95 -3.61 3.21 -14.68
C VAL A 95 -5.08 3.05 -14.34
N ARG A 96 -5.82 2.31 -15.18
CA ARG A 96 -7.25 2.06 -14.95
C ARG A 96 -7.47 1.35 -13.62
N HIS A 97 -6.66 0.34 -13.32
CA HIS A 97 -6.77 -0.40 -12.08
C HIS A 97 -6.47 0.50 -10.88
N MET A 98 -5.39 1.26 -10.94
CA MET A 98 -5.05 2.19 -9.88
C MET A 98 -6.14 3.22 -9.67
N SER A 99 -6.65 3.81 -10.74
CA SER A 99 -7.70 4.84 -10.66
C SER A 99 -8.97 4.32 -10.01
N ARG A 100 -9.37 3.10 -10.37
CA ARG A 100 -10.55 2.48 -9.79
C ARG A 100 -10.37 2.21 -8.30
N CYS A 101 -9.24 1.62 -7.92
CA CYS A 101 -8.95 1.35 -6.52
C CYS A 101 -8.84 2.63 -5.71
N PHE A 102 -8.22 3.66 -6.30
CA PHE A 102 -8.07 4.95 -5.65
C PHE A 102 -9.44 5.59 -5.38
N LYS A 103 -10.31 5.57 -6.38
CA LYS A 103 -11.65 6.12 -6.24
C LYS A 103 -12.47 5.36 -5.20
N ASP A 104 -12.35 4.03 -5.18
CA ASP A 104 -13.05 3.20 -4.19
C ASP A 104 -12.60 3.54 -2.78
N LYS A 105 -11.31 3.80 -2.59
CA LYS A 105 -10.77 4.08 -1.26
C LYS A 105 -11.00 5.52 -0.82
N PHE A 106 -10.77 6.49 -1.70
CA PHE A 106 -10.78 7.91 -1.33
C PHE A 106 -12.03 8.67 -1.79
N GLY A 107 -12.91 8.01 -2.53
CA GLY A 107 -14.16 8.63 -3.00
C GLY A 107 -14.02 9.55 -4.20
N LYS A 108 -12.81 9.73 -4.73
CA LYS A 108 -12.53 10.60 -5.87
C LYS A 108 -11.52 9.96 -6.78
N SER A 109 -11.58 10.30 -8.08
CA SER A 109 -10.54 9.87 -9.02
C SER A 109 -9.21 10.52 -8.66
N PRO A 110 -8.08 9.93 -9.06
CA PRO A 110 -6.78 10.57 -8.85
C PRO A 110 -6.69 11.97 -9.43
N GLN A 111 -7.25 12.18 -10.59
CA GLN A 111 -7.25 13.48 -11.25
C GLN A 111 -8.02 14.52 -10.45
N THR A 112 -9.20 14.18 -9.98
CA THR A 112 -10.03 15.06 -9.16
C THR A 112 -9.35 15.34 -7.83
N TYR A 113 -8.77 14.32 -7.21
CA TYR A 113 -8.06 14.45 -5.95
C TYR A 113 -6.90 15.46 -6.07
N ARG A 114 -6.11 15.33 -7.15
CA ARG A 114 -4.98 16.26 -7.41
C ARG A 114 -5.47 17.68 -7.59
N ARG A 115 -6.51 17.86 -8.40
CA ARG A 115 -7.05 19.18 -8.72
C ARG A 115 -7.61 19.88 -7.48
N GLU A 116 -8.34 19.16 -6.65
CA GLU A 116 -8.96 19.72 -5.45
C GLU A 116 -7.95 20.01 -4.33
N GLY A 117 -6.78 19.38 -4.39
CA GLY A 117 -5.72 19.61 -3.42
C GLY A 117 -4.87 20.85 -3.72
N GLU A 118 -5.15 21.54 -4.81
CA GLU A 118 -4.38 22.72 -5.21
C GLU A 118 -4.80 24.01 -4.48
#